data_e8e3f4d1b3514f47d93f6951d5e14bdc
#
_entry.id   e8e3f4d1b3514f47d93f6951d5e14bdc
#
_cell.length_a   1.000
_cell.length_b   1.000
_cell.length_c   1.000
_cell.angle_alpha   90.00
_cell.angle_beta   90.00
_cell.angle_gamma   90.00
#
_symmetry.space_group_name_H-M   'P 1'
#
loop_
_entity.id
_entity.type
_entity.pdbx_description
1 polymer ?
#
loop_
_entity_poly.entity_id
_entity_poly.type
_entity_poly.pdbx_seq_one_letter_code
_entity_poly.pdbx_strand_id
1 'polypeptide(L)'
;MPLRRVNLERNDIGSAYDPRESKPAEKLRARDSDHSIQFRLAYRALLLVSRGASERDAVQQAAALDPRSTGVKREALALVLGTVSEQDVIDILVRKVHPEEKMGMNARCLFRLTAYAMLRFGARGQTRRIEHSLRAIAPIDLLPKLEFFLGTLPAIDPTQLFSGLRDSERVALETHHPVWWVAYCFHILGRGDAVALLSSRPRPRYLRVNPLRNRGRTTLPKEIGVLAERLTRVPSTPGVYIITGSPSAFAGFFSSGSFQMQDLASYLAIKAGNPTSGEMVLDLCAAPGGKTAAIAQLMKNRGTIVSIDYSPARMKSWRREVQRLGVKIADPVISDALRLGLHDSFDLVVIDPPCTGTGVFDRNPRMKWHLSPESVNRYSILQRHFLESAASLVGEEGRILYSTCTLTVEENEHVISSFLKSHPEFETRPILEQYGSPGLVGLADCRRLYPHRDRTAGYFIARMQRTN
;
A
#
# COMPACT_ATOMS: atom_id res chain seq x y z
N MET A 1 6.46 21.84 -23.16
CA MET A 1 6.99 22.13 -21.80
C MET A 1 7.93 21.01 -21.45
N PRO A 2 9.19 21.24 -21.11
CA PRO A 2 10.12 20.15 -20.79
C PRO A 2 9.69 19.49 -19.50
N LEU A 3 9.89 18.17 -19.42
CA LEU A 3 9.74 17.37 -18.21
C LEU A 3 10.40 18.12 -17.05
N ARG A 4 9.59 18.69 -16.15
CA ARG A 4 10.10 19.32 -14.95
C ARG A 4 10.90 18.28 -14.18
N ARG A 5 12.21 18.49 -14.13
CA ARG A 5 13.10 17.82 -13.19
C ARG A 5 12.51 18.00 -11.80
N VAL A 6 12.01 16.91 -11.24
CA VAL A 6 11.68 16.89 -9.82
C VAL A 6 13.03 16.93 -9.09
N ASN A 7 13.43 18.13 -8.66
CA ASN A 7 14.52 18.31 -7.74
C ASN A 7 14.16 17.61 -6.43
N LEU A 8 14.71 16.45 -6.21
CA LEU A 8 14.82 15.87 -4.88
C LEU A 8 15.93 16.67 -4.18
N GLU A 9 15.53 17.63 -3.35
CA GLU A 9 16.44 18.29 -2.45
C GLU A 9 17.26 17.27 -1.65
N ARG A 10 18.57 17.49 -1.65
CA ARG A 10 19.57 16.75 -0.90
C ARG A 10 19.23 16.90 0.59
N ASN A 11 18.91 15.82 1.24
CA ASN A 11 19.17 15.72 2.67
C ASN A 11 20.60 15.18 2.82
N ASP A 12 21.51 16.06 3.14
CA ASP A 12 22.87 15.76 3.56
C ASP A 12 22.81 14.84 4.78
N ILE A 13 23.26 13.59 4.56
CA ILE A 13 23.67 12.73 5.66
C ILE A 13 25.18 12.95 5.80
N GLY A 14 25.54 13.93 6.62
CA GLY A 14 26.90 14.07 7.10
C GLY A 14 27.29 12.84 7.91
N SER A 15 28.10 11.96 7.32
CA SER A 15 28.90 10.99 8.07
C SER A 15 30.30 11.54 8.20
N ALA A 16 30.75 11.69 9.42
CA ALA A 16 32.15 12.03 9.76
C ALA A 16 33.09 11.04 9.06
N TYR A 17 33.97 11.57 8.24
CA TYR A 17 35.00 10.83 7.53
C TYR A 17 36.23 10.71 8.42
N ASP A 18 36.59 9.49 8.83
CA ASP A 18 37.88 9.17 9.45
C ASP A 18 38.88 8.76 8.35
N PRO A 19 40.00 9.51 8.16
CA PRO A 19 40.92 9.27 7.04
C PRO A 19 41.82 8.06 7.20
N ARG A 20 41.68 7.22 8.21
CA ARG A 20 42.63 6.14 8.53
C ARG A 20 42.20 4.72 8.20
N GLU A 21 41.02 4.51 7.57
CA GLU A 21 40.59 3.15 7.26
C GLU A 21 40.38 2.89 5.75
N SER A 22 41.16 1.91 5.29
CA SER A 22 41.04 1.09 4.06
C SER A 22 41.30 1.75 2.70
N LYS A 23 42.12 1.04 1.92
CA LYS A 23 42.53 1.37 0.55
C LYS A 23 41.32 1.64 -0.35
N PRO A 24 41.33 2.69 -1.19
CA PRO A 24 40.19 3.08 -2.07
C PRO A 24 39.70 1.95 -3.00
N ALA A 25 40.61 1.06 -3.43
CA ALA A 25 40.29 -0.04 -4.33
C ALA A 25 39.47 -1.18 -3.69
N GLU A 26 39.62 -1.45 -2.39
CA GLU A 26 38.85 -2.48 -1.67
C GLU A 26 37.43 -1.99 -1.37
N LYS A 27 37.26 -0.72 -1.01
CA LYS A 27 35.93 -0.09 -0.84
C LYS A 27 35.18 0.01 -2.16
N LEU A 28 35.86 0.25 -3.29
CA LEU A 28 35.21 0.21 -4.62
C LEU A 28 34.77 -1.21 -5.00
N ARG A 29 35.61 -2.22 -4.81
CA ARG A 29 35.29 -3.63 -5.09
C ARG A 29 34.14 -4.16 -4.23
N ALA A 30 34.11 -3.82 -2.92
CA ALA A 30 33.02 -4.17 -2.03
C ALA A 30 31.70 -3.50 -2.45
N ARG A 31 31.72 -2.20 -2.80
CA ARG A 31 30.55 -1.47 -3.31
C ARG A 31 30.06 -1.99 -4.67
N ASP A 32 30.95 -2.47 -5.54
CA ASP A 32 30.57 -3.07 -6.80
C ASP A 32 29.93 -4.45 -6.63
N SER A 33 30.35 -5.24 -5.64
CA SER A 33 29.68 -6.49 -5.25
C SER A 33 28.26 -6.24 -4.73
N ASP A 34 28.06 -5.26 -3.85
CA ASP A 34 26.76 -4.90 -3.30
C ASP A 34 25.79 -4.43 -4.37
N HIS A 35 26.26 -3.66 -5.37
CA HIS A 35 25.44 -3.18 -6.47
C HIS A 35 24.92 -4.34 -7.34
N SER A 36 25.76 -5.30 -7.67
CA SER A 36 25.34 -6.49 -8.42
C SER A 36 24.42 -7.40 -7.61
N ILE A 37 24.61 -7.47 -6.28
CA ILE A 37 23.72 -8.22 -5.39
C ILE A 37 22.32 -7.60 -5.36
N GLN A 38 22.19 -6.28 -5.27
CA GLN A 38 20.88 -5.62 -5.26
C GLN A 38 20.11 -5.83 -6.57
N PHE A 39 20.79 -5.78 -7.74
CA PHE A 39 20.16 -6.05 -9.03
C PHE A 39 19.73 -7.51 -9.17
N ARG A 40 20.56 -8.45 -8.71
CA ARG A 40 20.21 -9.87 -8.69
C ARG A 40 18.99 -10.15 -7.82
N LEU A 41 18.94 -9.54 -6.64
CA LEU A 41 17.79 -9.63 -5.75
C LEU A 41 16.54 -9.05 -6.39
N ALA A 42 16.65 -7.88 -7.01
CA ALA A 42 15.53 -7.23 -7.70
C ALA A 42 15.02 -8.09 -8.88
N TYR A 43 15.92 -8.64 -9.70
CA TYR A 43 15.53 -9.50 -10.82
C TYR A 43 14.79 -10.75 -10.35
N ARG A 44 15.33 -11.47 -9.34
CA ARG A 44 14.65 -12.63 -8.74
C ARG A 44 13.28 -12.27 -8.15
N ALA A 45 13.19 -11.13 -7.48
CA ALA A 45 11.92 -10.65 -6.94
C ALA A 45 10.91 -10.33 -8.05
N LEU A 46 11.32 -9.70 -9.16
CA LEU A 46 10.44 -9.44 -10.31
C LEU A 46 9.88 -10.73 -10.92
N LEU A 47 10.66 -11.82 -10.96
CA LEU A 47 10.16 -13.12 -11.39
C LEU A 47 9.07 -13.67 -10.44
N LEU A 48 9.22 -13.46 -9.14
CA LEU A 48 8.20 -13.86 -8.16
C LEU A 48 6.95 -12.98 -8.26
N VAL A 49 7.13 -11.67 -8.45
CA VAL A 49 6.02 -10.72 -8.70
C VAL A 49 5.22 -11.12 -9.94
N SER A 50 5.91 -11.50 -11.01
CA SER A 50 5.26 -11.97 -12.25
C SER A 50 4.46 -13.28 -12.07
N ARG A 51 4.76 -14.04 -11.00
CA ARG A 51 4.03 -15.26 -10.60
C ARG A 51 2.94 -15.01 -9.54
N GLY A 52 2.72 -13.76 -9.15
CA GLY A 52 1.64 -13.37 -8.26
C GLY A 52 2.03 -12.95 -6.85
N ALA A 53 3.32 -13.04 -6.46
CA ALA A 53 3.76 -12.56 -5.16
C ALA A 53 3.62 -11.03 -5.04
N SER A 54 3.39 -10.51 -3.82
CA SER A 54 3.50 -9.07 -3.60
C SER A 54 4.97 -8.62 -3.72
N GLU A 55 5.19 -7.37 -4.07
CA GLU A 55 6.55 -6.84 -4.27
C GLU A 55 7.42 -7.00 -3.03
N ARG A 56 6.85 -6.82 -1.85
CA ARG A 56 7.56 -6.94 -0.56
C ARG A 56 7.85 -8.40 -0.21
N ASP A 57 6.87 -9.27 -0.37
CA ASP A 57 7.05 -10.70 -0.11
C ASP A 57 8.04 -11.31 -1.11
N ALA A 58 7.99 -10.88 -2.37
CA ALA A 58 8.92 -11.31 -3.41
C ALA A 58 10.37 -10.98 -3.06
N VAL A 59 10.63 -9.74 -2.61
CA VAL A 59 11.97 -9.34 -2.16
C VAL A 59 12.40 -10.14 -0.93
N GLN A 60 11.48 -10.39 0.01
CA GLN A 60 11.78 -11.14 1.22
C GLN A 60 12.08 -12.62 0.93
N GLN A 61 11.28 -13.26 0.06
CA GLN A 61 11.50 -14.63 -0.40
C GLN A 61 12.81 -14.77 -1.18
N ALA A 62 13.06 -13.87 -2.14
CA ALA A 62 14.29 -13.88 -2.91
C ALA A 62 15.54 -13.66 -2.03
N ALA A 63 15.45 -12.80 -1.01
CA ALA A 63 16.52 -12.54 -0.07
C ALA A 63 16.81 -13.72 0.88
N ALA A 64 15.82 -14.52 1.20
CA ALA A 64 16.00 -15.72 2.02
C ALA A 64 16.88 -16.77 1.33
N LEU A 65 17.00 -16.72 0.01
CA LEU A 65 17.82 -17.62 -0.80
C LEU A 65 19.29 -17.18 -0.94
N ASP A 66 19.64 -15.94 -0.55
CA ASP A 66 21.01 -15.42 -0.62
C ASP A 66 21.33 -14.57 0.62
N PRO A 67 22.06 -15.10 1.60
CA PRO A 67 22.41 -14.38 2.83
C PRO A 67 23.09 -13.03 2.61
N ARG A 68 23.85 -12.89 1.49
CA ARG A 68 24.55 -11.63 1.13
C ARG A 68 23.61 -10.48 0.80
N SER A 69 22.35 -10.79 0.51
CA SER A 69 21.32 -9.80 0.13
C SER A 69 20.73 -9.01 1.30
N THR A 70 21.08 -9.35 2.55
CA THR A 70 20.47 -8.75 3.75
C THR A 70 20.66 -7.24 3.81
N GLY A 71 21.83 -6.73 3.44
CA GLY A 71 22.15 -5.30 3.44
C GLY A 71 21.51 -4.48 2.32
N VAL A 72 21.06 -5.13 1.23
CA VAL A 72 20.59 -4.46 0.00
C VAL A 72 19.08 -4.62 -0.27
N LYS A 73 18.32 -5.14 0.69
CA LYS A 73 16.86 -5.39 0.52
C LYS A 73 16.06 -4.12 0.21
N ARG A 74 16.43 -3.01 0.82
CA ARG A 74 15.73 -1.73 0.63
C ARG A 74 15.94 -1.20 -0.79
N GLU A 75 17.15 -1.24 -1.27
CA GLU A 75 17.55 -0.82 -2.60
C GLU A 75 16.92 -1.72 -3.67
N ALA A 76 16.95 -3.02 -3.47
CA ALA A 76 16.27 -3.98 -4.35
C ALA A 76 14.75 -3.77 -4.37
N LEU A 77 14.13 -3.51 -3.22
CA LEU A 77 12.69 -3.20 -3.17
C LEU A 77 12.36 -1.91 -3.93
N ALA A 78 13.21 -0.89 -3.86
CA ALA A 78 13.03 0.34 -4.62
C ALA A 78 13.11 0.10 -6.14
N LEU A 79 14.06 -0.74 -6.59
CA LEU A 79 14.15 -1.17 -7.99
C LEU A 79 12.88 -1.92 -8.45
N VAL A 80 12.39 -2.87 -7.63
CA VAL A 80 11.20 -3.65 -7.94
C VAL A 80 9.96 -2.76 -8.01
N LEU A 81 9.73 -1.94 -6.98
CA LEU A 81 8.57 -1.03 -6.92
C LEU A 81 8.57 -0.05 -8.08
N GLY A 82 9.74 0.53 -8.41
CA GLY A 82 9.87 1.47 -9.52
C GLY A 82 9.63 0.79 -10.87
N THR A 83 10.27 -0.36 -11.12
CA THR A 83 10.08 -1.13 -12.37
C THR A 83 8.61 -1.50 -12.58
N VAL A 84 7.93 -1.94 -11.54
CA VAL A 84 6.50 -2.30 -11.62
C VAL A 84 5.61 -1.05 -11.73
N SER A 85 5.96 0.03 -11.05
CA SER A 85 5.17 1.26 -11.09
C SER A 85 5.13 1.92 -12.47
N GLU A 86 6.25 1.86 -13.22
CA GLU A 86 6.45 2.51 -14.52
C GLU A 86 6.36 1.51 -15.68
N GLN A 87 5.75 0.36 -15.45
CA GLN A 87 5.71 -0.76 -16.38
C GLN A 87 5.13 -0.39 -17.76
N ASP A 88 4.18 0.52 -17.82
CA ASP A 88 3.55 1.03 -19.03
C ASP A 88 4.57 1.64 -20.02
N VAL A 89 5.29 2.65 -19.58
CA VAL A 89 6.34 3.33 -20.36
C VAL A 89 7.49 2.36 -20.66
N ILE A 90 7.90 1.58 -19.67
CA ILE A 90 8.96 0.57 -19.83
C ILE A 90 8.59 -0.45 -20.91
N ASP A 91 7.37 -0.97 -20.92
CA ASP A 91 6.93 -1.95 -21.92
C ASP A 91 6.84 -1.36 -23.32
N ILE A 92 6.53 -0.07 -23.46
CA ILE A 92 6.58 0.62 -24.75
C ILE A 92 8.03 0.68 -25.24
N LEU A 93 8.98 1.07 -24.39
CA LEU A 93 10.39 1.14 -24.74
C LEU A 93 10.97 -0.24 -25.09
N VAL A 94 10.64 -1.26 -24.31
CA VAL A 94 11.06 -2.64 -24.59
C VAL A 94 10.53 -3.10 -25.95
N ARG A 95 9.27 -2.81 -26.28
CA ARG A 95 8.69 -3.14 -27.61
C ARG A 95 9.30 -2.34 -28.75
N LYS A 96 9.73 -1.09 -28.53
CA LYS A 96 10.43 -0.32 -29.57
C LYS A 96 11.78 -0.92 -29.93
N VAL A 97 12.50 -1.51 -28.98
CA VAL A 97 13.78 -2.18 -29.20
C VAL A 97 13.61 -3.60 -29.76
N HIS A 98 12.60 -4.33 -29.29
CA HIS A 98 12.30 -5.72 -29.66
C HIS A 98 10.83 -5.86 -30.11
N PRO A 99 10.46 -5.38 -31.31
CA PRO A 99 9.04 -5.23 -31.69
C PRO A 99 8.33 -6.56 -31.92
N GLU A 100 9.02 -7.57 -32.43
CA GLU A 100 8.41 -8.83 -32.87
C GLU A 100 8.62 -10.01 -31.93
N GLU A 101 9.24 -9.80 -30.80
CA GLU A 101 9.66 -10.90 -29.94
C GLU A 101 8.57 -11.29 -28.92
N LYS A 102 8.14 -12.56 -28.97
CA LYS A 102 7.40 -13.18 -27.87
C LYS A 102 8.35 -13.41 -26.69
N MET A 103 8.49 -12.40 -25.84
CA MET A 103 9.39 -12.47 -24.70
C MET A 103 8.89 -13.45 -23.63
N GLY A 104 9.72 -14.42 -23.27
CA GLY A 104 9.56 -15.21 -22.07
C GLY A 104 9.64 -14.35 -20.80
N MET A 105 9.17 -14.89 -19.69
CA MET A 105 9.13 -14.17 -18.40
C MET A 105 10.50 -13.64 -17.96
N ASN A 106 11.57 -14.46 -18.14
CA ASN A 106 12.93 -14.08 -17.77
C ASN A 106 13.42 -12.84 -18.53
N ALA A 107 13.26 -12.85 -19.86
CA ALA A 107 13.64 -11.73 -20.71
C ALA A 107 12.86 -10.46 -20.36
N ARG A 108 11.53 -10.58 -20.20
CA ARG A 108 10.67 -9.46 -19.84
C ARG A 108 11.08 -8.82 -18.52
N CYS A 109 11.33 -9.61 -17.48
CA CYS A 109 11.77 -9.08 -16.19
C CYS A 109 13.15 -8.42 -16.27
N LEU A 110 14.09 -9.00 -17.04
CA LEU A 110 15.42 -8.44 -17.23
C LEU A 110 15.35 -7.09 -17.96
N PHE A 111 14.65 -7.02 -19.09
CA PHE A 111 14.55 -5.79 -19.88
C PHE A 111 13.75 -4.69 -19.17
N ARG A 112 12.70 -5.04 -18.45
CA ARG A 112 12.00 -4.07 -17.60
C ARG A 112 12.91 -3.46 -16.53
N LEU A 113 13.68 -4.30 -15.82
CA LEU A 113 14.64 -3.83 -14.82
C LEU A 113 15.74 -2.97 -15.47
N THR A 114 16.24 -3.38 -16.63
CA THR A 114 17.23 -2.64 -17.40
C THR A 114 16.72 -1.26 -17.83
N ALA A 115 15.54 -1.20 -18.46
CA ALA A 115 14.95 0.05 -18.89
C ALA A 115 14.73 1.01 -17.71
N TYR A 116 14.14 0.53 -16.62
CA TYR A 116 13.95 1.32 -15.41
C TYR A 116 15.26 1.87 -14.85
N ALA A 117 16.27 1.01 -14.70
CA ALA A 117 17.56 1.40 -14.14
C ALA A 117 18.28 2.44 -15.03
N MET A 118 18.28 2.25 -16.34
CA MET A 118 18.90 3.17 -17.29
C MET A 118 18.19 4.52 -17.31
N LEU A 119 16.86 4.55 -17.32
CA LEU A 119 16.08 5.79 -17.32
C LEU A 119 16.25 6.59 -16.02
N ARG A 120 16.27 5.94 -14.88
CA ARG A 120 16.26 6.62 -13.56
C ARG A 120 17.65 6.95 -13.01
N PHE A 121 18.66 6.16 -13.34
CA PHE A 121 20.00 6.29 -12.77
C PHE A 121 21.08 6.52 -13.83
N GLY A 122 20.88 6.14 -15.10
CA GLY A 122 21.85 6.30 -16.18
C GLY A 122 22.27 7.76 -16.38
N ALA A 123 21.33 8.68 -16.39
CA ALA A 123 21.57 10.11 -16.51
C ALA A 123 22.40 10.73 -15.35
N ARG A 124 22.64 10.00 -14.27
CA ARG A 124 23.40 10.42 -13.08
C ARG A 124 24.85 9.96 -13.11
N GLY A 125 25.39 9.61 -14.27
CA GLY A 125 26.78 9.13 -14.41
C GLY A 125 27.02 7.71 -13.87
N GLN A 126 25.96 6.93 -13.65
CA GLN A 126 26.05 5.55 -13.14
C GLN A 126 25.91 4.49 -14.23
N THR A 127 25.80 4.88 -15.51
CA THR A 127 25.55 4.00 -16.64
C THR A 127 26.44 2.76 -16.66
N ARG A 128 27.76 2.94 -16.66
CA ARG A 128 28.74 1.83 -16.71
C ARG A 128 28.55 0.83 -15.57
N ARG A 129 28.26 1.32 -14.36
CA ARG A 129 28.08 0.49 -13.19
C ARG A 129 26.79 -0.33 -13.26
N ILE A 130 25.71 0.30 -13.76
CA ILE A 130 24.42 -0.36 -14.00
C ILE A 130 24.60 -1.45 -15.05
N GLU A 131 25.20 -1.13 -16.18
CA GLU A 131 25.49 -2.08 -17.26
C GLU A 131 26.30 -3.27 -16.78
N HIS A 132 27.39 -3.03 -16.03
CA HIS A 132 28.18 -4.11 -15.42
C HIS A 132 27.32 -5.01 -14.53
N SER A 133 26.50 -4.44 -13.67
CA SER A 133 25.62 -5.20 -12.78
C SER A 133 24.56 -6.00 -13.55
N LEU A 134 24.00 -5.45 -14.62
CA LEU A 134 23.01 -6.13 -15.46
C LEU A 134 23.63 -7.30 -16.23
N ARG A 135 24.84 -7.12 -16.80
CA ARG A 135 25.60 -8.21 -17.43
C ARG A 135 25.90 -9.35 -16.46
N ALA A 136 26.25 -9.02 -15.22
CA ALA A 136 26.58 -10.01 -14.18
C ALA A 136 25.38 -10.85 -13.71
N ILE A 137 24.14 -10.41 -13.96
CA ILE A 137 22.93 -11.12 -13.55
C ILE A 137 22.15 -11.75 -14.71
N ALA A 138 22.45 -11.34 -15.94
CA ALA A 138 21.73 -11.81 -17.12
C ALA A 138 21.99 -13.31 -17.38
N PRO A 139 20.96 -14.10 -17.70
CA PRO A 139 21.13 -15.43 -18.26
C PRO A 139 21.98 -15.38 -19.53
N ILE A 140 22.82 -16.41 -19.74
CA ILE A 140 23.78 -16.44 -20.87
C ILE A 140 23.08 -16.31 -22.21
N ASP A 141 21.95 -16.96 -22.38
CA ASP A 141 21.11 -16.90 -23.58
C ASP A 141 20.49 -15.52 -23.85
N LEU A 142 20.40 -14.67 -22.84
CA LEU A 142 19.87 -13.31 -22.94
C LEU A 142 20.95 -12.24 -23.11
N LEU A 143 22.24 -12.57 -22.91
CA LEU A 143 23.33 -11.58 -22.99
C LEU A 143 23.39 -10.85 -24.33
N PRO A 144 23.34 -11.51 -25.51
CA PRO A 144 23.37 -10.80 -26.78
C PRO A 144 22.21 -9.81 -26.94
N LYS A 145 21.02 -10.18 -26.50
CA LYS A 145 19.84 -9.33 -26.55
C LYS A 145 19.93 -8.16 -25.58
N LEU A 146 20.52 -8.39 -24.39
CA LEU A 146 20.78 -7.34 -23.43
C LEU A 146 21.77 -6.30 -23.97
N GLU A 147 22.86 -6.74 -24.64
CA GLU A 147 23.83 -5.82 -25.24
C GLU A 147 23.18 -4.96 -26.34
N PHE A 148 22.38 -5.58 -27.21
CA PHE A 148 21.61 -4.85 -28.20
C PHE A 148 20.66 -3.85 -27.58
N PHE A 149 19.95 -4.25 -26.49
CA PHE A 149 19.04 -3.38 -25.76
C PHE A 149 19.76 -2.19 -25.12
N LEU A 150 20.90 -2.42 -24.45
CA LEU A 150 21.72 -1.38 -23.83
C LEU A 150 22.29 -0.39 -24.84
N GLY A 151 22.66 -0.86 -26.03
CA GLY A 151 23.15 0.00 -27.12
C GLY A 151 22.07 0.84 -27.80
N THR A 152 20.83 0.32 -27.86
CA THR A 152 19.73 0.97 -28.59
C THR A 152 18.88 1.89 -27.70
N LEU A 153 18.64 1.51 -26.45
CA LEU A 153 17.77 2.26 -25.54
C LEU A 153 18.13 3.75 -25.37
N PRO A 154 19.43 4.16 -25.27
CA PRO A 154 19.79 5.57 -25.13
C PRO A 154 19.45 6.45 -26.35
N ALA A 155 19.29 5.84 -27.53
CA ALA A 155 18.95 6.56 -28.77
C ALA A 155 17.44 6.82 -28.90
N ILE A 156 16.61 6.23 -28.05
CA ILE A 156 15.17 6.47 -28.07
C ILE A 156 14.86 7.77 -27.34
N ASP A 157 14.26 8.72 -28.05
CA ASP A 157 13.76 9.94 -27.46
C ASP A 157 12.43 9.67 -26.70
N PRO A 158 12.41 9.76 -25.36
CA PRO A 158 11.20 9.51 -24.59
C PRO A 158 10.06 10.51 -24.89
N THR A 159 10.36 11.69 -25.42
CA THR A 159 9.34 12.72 -25.71
C THR A 159 8.42 12.28 -26.85
N GLN A 160 8.92 11.47 -27.77
CA GLN A 160 8.13 10.91 -28.87
C GLN A 160 7.03 9.95 -28.41
N LEU A 161 7.10 9.45 -27.16
CA LEU A 161 6.05 8.60 -26.61
C LEU A 161 4.74 9.36 -26.36
N PHE A 162 4.80 10.68 -26.31
CA PHE A 162 3.65 11.55 -25.99
C PHE A 162 3.03 12.22 -27.23
N SER A 163 3.57 11.98 -28.41
CA SER A 163 3.08 12.57 -29.65
C SER A 163 1.75 11.98 -30.08
N GLY A 164 0.77 12.83 -30.41
CA GLY A 164 -0.53 12.41 -30.96
C GLY A 164 -1.49 11.77 -29.94
N LEU A 165 -1.12 11.73 -28.65
CA LEU A 165 -1.96 11.14 -27.62
C LEU A 165 -3.13 12.06 -27.23
N ARG A 166 -4.29 11.46 -26.93
CA ARG A 166 -5.41 12.13 -26.26
C ARG A 166 -5.00 12.51 -24.82
N ASP A 167 -5.69 13.47 -24.22
CA ASP A 167 -5.36 13.98 -22.88
C ASP A 167 -5.28 12.87 -21.81
N SER A 168 -6.26 11.97 -21.77
CA SER A 168 -6.24 10.84 -20.83
C SER A 168 -5.09 9.85 -21.07
N GLU A 169 -4.72 9.62 -22.32
CA GLU A 169 -3.59 8.75 -22.67
C GLU A 169 -2.25 9.38 -22.28
N ARG A 170 -2.12 10.70 -22.48
CA ARG A 170 -0.95 11.47 -22.06
C ARG A 170 -0.79 11.42 -20.54
N VAL A 171 -1.85 11.77 -19.79
CA VAL A 171 -1.82 11.75 -18.33
C VAL A 171 -1.58 10.33 -17.81
N ALA A 172 -2.11 9.30 -18.48
CA ALA A 172 -1.85 7.90 -18.14
C ALA A 172 -0.36 7.57 -18.16
N LEU A 173 0.35 7.93 -19.23
CA LEU A 173 1.81 7.72 -19.33
C LEU A 173 2.61 8.62 -18.39
N GLU A 174 2.20 9.88 -18.20
CA GLU A 174 2.88 10.82 -17.30
C GLU A 174 2.80 10.39 -15.82
N THR A 175 1.70 9.75 -15.43
CA THR A 175 1.42 9.34 -14.05
C THR A 175 1.54 7.83 -13.82
N HIS A 176 1.84 7.09 -14.88
CA HIS A 176 1.97 5.62 -14.85
C HIS A 176 0.72 4.91 -14.34
N HIS A 177 -0.42 5.19 -14.99
CA HIS A 177 -1.71 4.56 -14.67
C HIS A 177 -2.39 4.02 -15.94
N PRO A 178 -3.26 3.00 -15.81
CA PRO A 178 -4.08 2.55 -16.94
C PRO A 178 -4.97 3.69 -17.49
N VAL A 179 -5.08 3.79 -18.82
CA VAL A 179 -5.85 4.87 -19.49
C VAL A 179 -7.29 4.93 -19.00
N TRP A 180 -7.95 3.77 -18.87
CA TRP A 180 -9.33 3.72 -18.40
C TRP A 180 -9.49 4.26 -16.97
N TRP A 181 -8.49 4.01 -16.09
CA TRP A 181 -8.50 4.53 -14.72
C TRP A 181 -8.34 6.05 -14.69
N VAL A 182 -7.50 6.60 -15.55
CA VAL A 182 -7.35 8.07 -15.71
C VAL A 182 -8.66 8.68 -16.20
N ALA A 183 -9.30 8.08 -17.21
CA ALA A 183 -10.60 8.53 -17.73
C ALA A 183 -11.68 8.44 -16.63
N TYR A 184 -11.68 7.38 -15.84
CA TYR A 184 -12.57 7.21 -14.69
C TYR A 184 -12.36 8.32 -13.65
N CYS A 185 -11.11 8.61 -13.28
CA CYS A 185 -10.80 9.69 -12.35
C CYS A 185 -11.23 11.06 -12.89
N PHE A 186 -11.07 11.31 -14.19
CA PHE A 186 -11.54 12.55 -14.82
C PHE A 186 -13.05 12.71 -14.70
N HIS A 187 -13.79 11.62 -14.89
CA HIS A 187 -15.23 11.62 -14.79
C HIS A 187 -15.72 11.91 -13.37
N ILE A 188 -15.10 11.30 -12.35
CA ILE A 188 -15.55 11.38 -10.95
C ILE A 188 -15.08 12.65 -10.25
N LEU A 189 -13.87 13.12 -10.52
CA LEU A 189 -13.22 14.20 -9.77
C LEU A 189 -13.04 15.49 -10.59
N GLY A 190 -13.29 15.43 -11.90
CA GLY A 190 -12.82 16.46 -12.82
C GLY A 190 -11.31 16.36 -13.08
N ARG A 191 -10.86 16.95 -14.21
CA ARG A 191 -9.48 16.80 -14.69
C ARG A 191 -8.42 17.28 -13.69
N GLY A 192 -8.62 18.47 -13.09
CA GLY A 192 -7.59 19.07 -12.21
C GLY A 192 -7.30 18.22 -10.99
N ASP A 193 -8.34 17.80 -10.30
CA ASP A 193 -8.24 17.03 -9.08
C ASP A 193 -7.79 15.59 -9.34
N ALA A 194 -8.24 15.01 -10.45
CA ALA A 194 -7.77 13.70 -10.90
C ALA A 194 -6.27 13.70 -11.21
N VAL A 195 -5.73 14.71 -11.90
CA VAL A 195 -4.29 14.83 -12.13
C VAL A 195 -3.53 14.99 -10.82
N ALA A 196 -4.06 15.79 -9.87
CA ALA A 196 -3.47 15.91 -8.54
C ALA A 196 -3.43 14.58 -7.78
N LEU A 197 -4.50 13.79 -7.85
CA LEU A 197 -4.57 12.43 -7.27
C LEU A 197 -3.55 11.50 -7.92
N LEU A 198 -3.54 11.39 -9.23
CA LEU A 198 -2.69 10.48 -10.00
C LEU A 198 -1.19 10.82 -9.89
N SER A 199 -0.87 12.11 -9.71
CA SER A 199 0.50 12.62 -9.49
C SER A 199 0.86 12.72 -8.02
N SER A 200 0.04 12.21 -7.11
CA SER A 200 0.26 12.37 -5.67
C SER A 200 1.58 11.76 -5.22
N ARG A 201 2.27 12.48 -4.33
CA ARG A 201 3.52 11.99 -3.73
C ARG A 201 3.24 10.79 -2.82
N PRO A 202 4.23 9.90 -2.60
CA PRO A 202 4.10 8.82 -1.62
C PRO A 202 3.65 9.36 -0.26
N ARG A 203 2.69 8.67 0.32
CA ARG A 203 2.09 9.06 1.60
C ARG A 203 3.09 9.03 2.75
N PRO A 204 2.92 9.85 3.78
CA PRO A 204 3.66 9.74 5.03
C PRO A 204 3.53 8.33 5.63
N ARG A 205 4.48 7.98 6.45
CA ARG A 205 4.39 6.79 7.31
C ARG A 205 3.85 7.22 8.65
N TYR A 206 2.73 6.61 9.04
CA TYR A 206 2.09 6.89 10.31
C TYR A 206 2.48 5.85 11.35
N LEU A 207 2.81 6.34 12.53
CA LEU A 207 3.07 5.59 13.74
C LEU A 207 1.97 5.87 14.73
N ARG A 208 1.42 4.84 15.33
CA ARG A 208 0.44 4.95 16.41
C ARG A 208 1.02 4.38 17.69
N VAL A 209 0.92 5.15 18.76
CA VAL A 209 1.25 4.70 20.13
C VAL A 209 0.20 3.70 20.58
N ASN A 210 0.64 2.57 21.13
CA ASN A 210 -0.25 1.55 21.64
C ASN A 210 -0.52 1.71 23.13
N PRO A 211 -1.72 2.15 23.55
CA PRO A 211 -2.04 2.34 24.96
C PRO A 211 -2.03 1.03 25.77
N LEU A 212 -2.30 -0.14 25.13
CA LEU A 212 -2.28 -1.43 25.82
C LEU A 212 -0.88 -1.84 26.30
N ARG A 213 0.17 -1.34 25.63
CA ARG A 213 1.59 -1.56 25.98
C ARG A 213 2.21 -0.35 26.67
N ASN A 214 1.50 0.78 26.76
CA ASN A 214 1.98 2.04 27.31
C ASN A 214 1.16 2.51 28.51
N ARG A 215 0.75 1.60 29.39
CA ARG A 215 0.01 1.87 30.64
C ARG A 215 -1.24 2.76 30.43
N GLY A 216 -1.98 2.53 29.35
CA GLY A 216 -3.16 3.30 28.97
C GLY A 216 -2.90 4.67 28.34
N ARG A 217 -1.63 5.06 28.16
CA ARG A 217 -1.26 6.37 27.61
C ARG A 217 -1.12 6.33 26.10
N THR A 218 -1.56 7.39 25.43
CA THR A 218 -1.35 7.66 24.01
C THR A 218 -0.22 8.65 23.74
N THR A 219 0.46 9.13 24.79
CA THR A 219 1.65 9.98 24.67
C THR A 219 2.90 9.14 24.39
N LEU A 220 3.91 9.77 23.80
CA LEU A 220 5.19 9.11 23.56
C LEU A 220 5.81 8.65 24.89
N PRO A 221 6.38 7.44 24.95
CA PRO A 221 7.11 6.99 26.12
C PRO A 221 8.39 7.83 26.32
N LYS A 222 8.84 8.00 27.57
CA LYS A 222 10.05 8.80 27.87
C LYS A 222 11.30 8.22 27.24
N GLU A 223 11.34 6.92 27.10
CA GLU A 223 12.45 6.14 26.53
C GLU A 223 12.71 6.43 25.04
N ILE A 224 11.79 7.16 24.39
CA ILE A 224 11.96 7.54 22.98
C ILE A 224 13.12 8.53 22.78
N GLY A 225 13.42 9.36 23.82
CA GLY A 225 14.54 10.30 23.79
C GLY A 225 14.59 11.16 22.52
N VAL A 226 15.75 11.28 21.93
CA VAL A 226 16.01 12.08 20.69
C VAL A 226 15.24 11.59 19.47
N LEU A 227 14.72 10.37 19.47
CA LEU A 227 13.89 9.90 18.36
C LEU A 227 12.54 10.64 18.27
N ALA A 228 12.13 11.33 19.33
CA ALA A 228 10.91 12.15 19.32
C ALA A 228 10.97 13.25 18.24
N GLU A 229 12.15 13.80 17.95
CA GLU A 229 12.37 14.83 16.93
C GLU A 229 12.01 14.35 15.51
N ARG A 230 11.99 13.04 15.30
CA ARG A 230 11.60 12.41 14.03
C ARG A 230 10.10 12.15 13.93
N LEU A 231 9.33 12.60 14.91
CA LEU A 231 7.90 12.36 15.00
C LEU A 231 7.13 13.68 15.00
N THR A 232 6.31 13.88 13.97
CA THR A 232 5.38 15.01 13.91
C THR A 232 3.99 14.55 14.30
N ARG A 233 3.39 15.18 15.32
CA ARG A 233 2.05 14.84 15.78
C ARG A 233 1.01 15.11 14.70
N VAL A 234 0.07 14.18 14.53
CA VAL A 234 -1.10 14.40 13.67
C VAL A 234 -2.14 15.21 14.46
N PRO A 235 -2.56 16.39 13.95
CA PRO A 235 -3.62 17.18 14.58
C PRO A 235 -4.90 16.33 14.75
N SER A 236 -5.70 16.62 15.78
CA SER A 236 -7.00 15.99 16.05
C SER A 236 -6.99 14.44 16.20
N THR A 237 -5.79 13.81 16.15
CA THR A 237 -5.65 12.36 16.32
C THR A 237 -4.61 12.05 17.40
N PRO A 238 -4.97 12.09 18.69
CA PRO A 238 -4.04 11.80 19.79
C PRO A 238 -3.37 10.43 19.62
N GLY A 239 -2.05 10.39 19.88
CA GLY A 239 -1.27 9.15 19.80
C GLY A 239 -0.87 8.74 18.39
N VAL A 240 -1.17 9.53 17.35
CA VAL A 240 -0.73 9.29 15.98
C VAL A 240 0.31 10.32 15.57
N TYR A 241 1.37 9.83 14.93
CA TYR A 241 2.52 10.63 14.50
C TYR A 241 2.94 10.27 13.09
N ILE A 242 3.48 11.24 12.36
CA ILE A 242 4.18 11.05 11.09
C ILE A 242 5.65 10.78 11.40
N ILE A 243 6.23 9.74 10.78
CA ILE A 243 7.65 9.42 10.88
C ILE A 243 8.42 10.17 9.80
N THR A 244 9.43 10.93 10.20
CA THR A 244 10.45 11.49 9.31
C THR A 244 11.67 10.56 9.27
N GLY A 245 12.15 10.22 8.09
CA GLY A 245 13.29 9.33 7.90
C GLY A 245 12.95 7.84 7.97
N SER A 246 13.91 7.00 8.41
CA SER A 246 13.77 5.54 8.40
C SER A 246 12.99 5.02 9.62
N PRO A 247 11.93 4.20 9.41
CA PRO A 247 11.23 3.54 10.51
C PRO A 247 12.10 2.55 11.30
N SER A 248 13.22 2.09 10.73
CA SER A 248 14.12 1.15 11.42
C SER A 248 14.70 1.71 12.73
N ALA A 249 14.80 3.03 12.86
CA ALA A 249 15.19 3.69 14.10
C ALA A 249 14.25 3.36 15.29
N PHE A 250 13.01 2.99 15.00
CA PHE A 250 11.97 2.65 15.99
C PHE A 250 11.78 1.13 16.14
N ALA A 251 12.69 0.29 15.61
CA ALA A 251 12.52 -1.16 15.56
C ALA A 251 12.21 -1.79 16.93
N GLY A 252 12.88 -1.34 18.01
CA GLY A 252 12.63 -1.81 19.37
C GLY A 252 11.22 -1.52 19.87
N PHE A 253 10.69 -0.34 19.54
CA PHE A 253 9.32 0.03 19.91
C PHE A 253 8.26 -0.73 19.07
N PHE A 254 8.58 -1.08 17.83
CA PHE A 254 7.71 -1.92 17.02
C PHE A 254 7.73 -3.37 17.51
N SER A 255 8.89 -3.93 17.79
CA SER A 255 9.02 -5.32 18.27
C SER A 255 8.36 -5.52 19.65
N SER A 256 8.48 -4.54 20.55
CA SER A 256 7.82 -4.57 21.86
C SER A 256 6.29 -4.37 21.79
N GLY A 257 5.77 -3.93 20.64
CA GLY A 257 4.36 -3.58 20.48
C GLY A 257 3.97 -2.23 21.06
N SER A 258 4.92 -1.43 21.57
CA SER A 258 4.65 -0.07 22.07
C SER A 258 4.19 0.86 20.97
N PHE A 259 4.65 0.61 19.73
CA PHE A 259 4.23 1.32 18.53
C PHE A 259 3.69 0.35 17.48
N GLN A 260 2.76 0.87 16.68
CA GLN A 260 2.22 0.20 15.50
C GLN A 260 2.33 1.11 14.29
N MET A 261 2.81 0.58 13.17
CA MET A 261 2.67 1.26 11.88
C MET A 261 1.29 0.97 11.31
N GLN A 262 0.49 2.01 11.13
CA GLN A 262 -0.84 1.90 10.52
C GLN A 262 -1.13 3.17 9.71
N ASP A 263 -1.74 3.02 8.54
CA ASP A 263 -2.21 4.16 7.77
C ASP A 263 -3.27 4.93 8.56
N LEU A 264 -3.22 6.26 8.51
CA LEU A 264 -4.15 7.11 9.25
C LEU A 264 -5.60 6.82 8.84
N ALA A 265 -5.88 6.65 7.54
CA ALA A 265 -7.23 6.34 7.06
C ALA A 265 -7.78 5.04 7.66
N SER A 266 -6.94 3.99 7.73
CA SER A 266 -7.34 2.72 8.34
C SER A 266 -7.66 2.85 9.84
N TYR A 267 -6.95 3.72 10.56
CA TYR A 267 -7.25 4.00 11.97
C TYR A 267 -8.49 4.87 12.13
N LEU A 268 -8.66 5.88 11.27
CA LEU A 268 -9.86 6.73 11.26
C LEU A 268 -11.12 5.91 10.99
N ALA A 269 -11.05 4.91 10.11
CA ALA A 269 -12.17 4.00 9.88
C ALA A 269 -12.63 3.34 11.19
N ILE A 270 -11.70 2.78 11.98
CA ILE A 270 -12.08 2.18 13.26
C ILE A 270 -12.61 3.23 14.26
N LYS A 271 -12.05 4.44 14.27
CA LYS A 271 -12.61 5.54 15.09
C LYS A 271 -14.04 5.89 14.69
N ALA A 272 -14.38 5.83 13.39
CA ALA A 272 -15.74 6.05 12.89
C ALA A 272 -16.73 5.00 13.42
N GLY A 273 -16.28 3.75 13.54
CA GLY A 273 -17.06 2.67 14.17
C GLY A 273 -17.34 2.92 15.65
N ASN A 274 -16.54 3.76 16.31
CA ASN A 274 -16.67 4.13 17.72
C ASN A 274 -16.83 2.93 18.67
N PRO A 275 -15.93 1.92 18.64
CA PRO A 275 -16.01 0.79 19.56
C PRO A 275 -15.79 1.25 21.00
N THR A 276 -16.63 0.78 21.91
CA THR A 276 -16.62 1.13 23.35
C THR A 276 -16.33 -0.08 24.22
N SER A 277 -15.88 0.19 25.46
CA SER A 277 -15.59 -0.88 26.44
C SER A 277 -16.83 -1.67 26.79
N GLY A 278 -16.76 -2.99 26.74
CA GLY A 278 -17.85 -3.91 27.07
C GLY A 278 -18.61 -4.46 25.88
N GLU A 279 -18.45 -3.86 24.69
CA GLU A 279 -19.15 -4.30 23.49
C GLU A 279 -18.67 -5.67 22.98
N MET A 280 -19.58 -6.34 22.26
CA MET A 280 -19.31 -7.50 21.43
C MET A 280 -19.13 -7.05 19.99
N VAL A 281 -17.91 -7.19 19.46
CA VAL A 281 -17.52 -6.72 18.12
C VAL A 281 -17.19 -7.90 17.23
N LEU A 282 -17.70 -7.86 15.98
CA LEU A 282 -17.32 -8.78 14.91
C LEU A 282 -16.42 -8.07 13.91
N ASP A 283 -15.20 -8.58 13.70
CA ASP A 283 -14.23 -8.08 12.72
C ASP A 283 -14.16 -9.07 11.54
N LEU A 284 -14.88 -8.75 10.48
CA LEU A 284 -14.89 -9.51 9.23
C LEU A 284 -13.71 -9.12 8.35
N CYS A 285 -12.99 -10.09 7.81
CA CYS A 285 -11.74 -9.89 7.05
C CYS A 285 -10.59 -9.35 7.94
N ALA A 286 -10.47 -9.85 9.17
CA ALA A 286 -9.66 -9.30 10.26
C ALA A 286 -8.14 -9.28 10.01
N ALA A 287 -7.61 -10.21 9.19
CA ALA A 287 -6.17 -10.32 9.00
C ALA A 287 -5.60 -9.18 8.13
N PRO A 288 -4.43 -8.64 8.49
CA PRO A 288 -3.41 -9.18 9.41
C PRO A 288 -3.54 -8.74 10.89
N GLY A 289 -4.65 -8.11 11.34
CA GLY A 289 -4.89 -7.81 12.75
C GLY A 289 -4.71 -6.34 13.16
N GLY A 290 -4.36 -5.47 12.21
CA GLY A 290 -4.15 -4.05 12.51
C GLY A 290 -5.42 -3.31 12.94
N LYS A 291 -6.59 -3.65 12.38
CA LYS A 291 -7.89 -3.11 12.76
C LYS A 291 -8.38 -3.73 14.07
N THR A 292 -8.31 -5.06 14.21
CA THR A 292 -8.60 -5.76 15.46
C THR A 292 -7.87 -5.13 16.66
N ALA A 293 -6.57 -4.85 16.49
CA ALA A 293 -5.78 -4.21 17.55
C ALA A 293 -6.24 -2.77 17.83
N ALA A 294 -6.65 -2.02 16.82
CA ALA A 294 -7.20 -0.68 17.01
C ALA A 294 -8.53 -0.73 17.79
N ILE A 295 -9.41 -1.66 17.48
CA ILE A 295 -10.67 -1.92 18.20
C ILE A 295 -10.36 -2.23 19.67
N ALA A 296 -9.52 -3.22 19.94
CA ALA A 296 -9.15 -3.62 21.30
C ALA A 296 -8.53 -2.47 22.12
N GLN A 297 -7.77 -1.58 21.47
CA GLN A 297 -7.18 -0.40 22.13
C GLN A 297 -8.24 0.63 22.49
N LEU A 298 -9.22 0.90 21.63
CA LEU A 298 -10.34 1.80 21.92
C LEU A 298 -11.25 1.21 22.99
N MET A 299 -11.50 -0.09 22.97
CA MET A 299 -12.23 -0.84 24.00
C MET A 299 -11.43 -1.03 25.30
N LYS A 300 -10.15 -0.62 25.37
CA LYS A 300 -9.26 -0.80 26.54
C LYS A 300 -9.15 -2.26 27.00
N ASN A 301 -9.16 -3.21 26.08
CA ASN A 301 -9.21 -4.66 26.35
C ASN A 301 -10.40 -5.09 27.23
N ARG A 302 -11.58 -4.49 27.07
CA ARG A 302 -12.81 -4.86 27.76
C ARG A 302 -13.92 -5.11 26.74
N GLY A 303 -14.60 -6.26 26.85
CA GLY A 303 -15.57 -6.76 25.89
C GLY A 303 -15.04 -7.97 25.12
N THR A 304 -15.58 -8.25 23.96
CA THR A 304 -15.21 -9.39 23.12
C THR A 304 -15.08 -8.97 21.68
N ILE A 305 -14.07 -9.49 20.96
CA ILE A 305 -13.89 -9.30 19.52
C ILE A 305 -13.81 -10.68 18.87
N VAL A 306 -14.76 -11.02 18.03
CA VAL A 306 -14.67 -12.20 17.15
C VAL A 306 -14.03 -11.77 15.85
N SER A 307 -12.88 -12.37 15.48
CA SER A 307 -12.08 -11.97 14.33
C SER A 307 -12.06 -13.06 13.28
N ILE A 308 -12.64 -12.80 12.11
CA ILE A 308 -12.82 -13.79 11.05
C ILE A 308 -11.93 -13.47 9.87
N ASP A 309 -11.27 -14.50 9.33
CA ASP A 309 -10.62 -14.47 8.02
C ASP A 309 -10.60 -15.90 7.44
N TYR A 310 -10.82 -16.02 6.14
CA TYR A 310 -10.87 -17.33 5.47
C TYR A 310 -9.51 -18.00 5.32
N SER A 311 -8.41 -17.25 5.45
CA SER A 311 -7.04 -17.72 5.17
C SER A 311 -6.29 -18.11 6.44
N PRO A 312 -5.96 -19.40 6.64
CA PRO A 312 -5.12 -19.83 7.78
C PRO A 312 -3.76 -19.12 7.82
N ALA A 313 -3.17 -18.86 6.65
CA ALA A 313 -1.86 -18.20 6.55
C ALA A 313 -1.94 -16.73 7.00
N ARG A 314 -3.01 -16.01 6.64
CA ARG A 314 -3.27 -14.64 7.08
C ARG A 314 -3.59 -14.61 8.58
N MET A 315 -4.38 -15.56 9.09
CA MET A 315 -4.69 -15.68 10.52
C MET A 315 -3.46 -16.01 11.38
N LYS A 316 -2.46 -16.70 10.84
CA LYS A 316 -1.15 -16.84 11.52
C LYS A 316 -0.45 -15.48 11.70
N SER A 317 -0.56 -14.59 10.73
CA SER A 317 -0.03 -13.21 10.82
C SER A 317 -0.84 -12.37 11.80
N TRP A 318 -2.17 -12.47 11.76
CA TRP A 318 -3.09 -11.85 12.72
C TRP A 318 -2.73 -12.23 14.16
N ARG A 319 -2.57 -13.52 14.45
CA ARG A 319 -2.24 -14.00 15.81
C ARG A 319 -0.94 -13.39 16.33
N ARG A 320 0.10 -13.34 15.49
CA ARG A 320 1.38 -12.69 15.85
C ARG A 320 1.21 -11.21 16.14
N GLU A 321 0.44 -10.50 15.33
CA GLU A 321 0.25 -9.05 15.46
C GLU A 321 -0.57 -8.70 16.70
N VAL A 322 -1.70 -9.36 16.94
CA VAL A 322 -2.55 -9.09 18.12
C VAL A 322 -1.83 -9.45 19.43
N GLN A 323 -1.06 -10.56 19.46
CA GLN A 323 -0.25 -10.94 20.60
C GLN A 323 0.85 -9.90 20.87
N ARG A 324 1.58 -9.47 19.83
CA ARG A 324 2.60 -8.42 19.91
C ARG A 324 2.02 -7.13 20.49
N LEU A 325 0.84 -6.74 20.05
CA LEU A 325 0.16 -5.52 20.48
C LEU A 325 -0.57 -5.63 21.81
N GLY A 326 -0.58 -6.81 22.46
CA GLY A 326 -1.15 -6.98 23.80
C GLY A 326 -2.67 -7.03 23.83
N VAL A 327 -3.30 -7.41 22.74
CA VAL A 327 -4.74 -7.67 22.67
C VAL A 327 -5.08 -8.93 23.48
N LYS A 328 -6.13 -8.88 24.28
CA LYS A 328 -6.56 -9.98 25.16
C LYS A 328 -8.01 -10.44 24.96
N ILE A 329 -8.79 -9.68 24.20
CA ILE A 329 -10.24 -9.82 24.04
C ILE A 329 -10.64 -10.25 22.63
N ALA A 330 -9.68 -10.70 21.82
CA ALA A 330 -9.95 -11.05 20.44
C ALA A 330 -9.73 -12.55 20.19
N ASP A 331 -10.77 -13.21 19.69
CA ASP A 331 -10.80 -14.61 19.36
C ASP A 331 -10.75 -14.83 17.85
N PRO A 332 -9.81 -15.66 17.34
CA PRO A 332 -9.67 -15.92 15.91
C PRO A 332 -10.60 -17.04 15.43
N VAL A 333 -11.30 -16.79 14.34
CA VAL A 333 -12.10 -17.79 13.63
C VAL A 333 -11.63 -17.89 12.19
N ILE A 334 -11.31 -19.09 11.72
CA ILE A 334 -11.00 -19.35 10.31
C ILE A 334 -12.28 -19.84 9.65
N SER A 335 -12.94 -18.95 8.92
CA SER A 335 -14.21 -19.24 8.25
C SER A 335 -14.42 -18.32 7.04
N ASP A 336 -15.34 -18.74 6.17
CA ASP A 336 -15.86 -17.87 5.13
C ASP A 336 -16.88 -16.90 5.76
N ALA A 337 -16.59 -15.62 5.74
CA ALA A 337 -17.43 -14.57 6.31
C ALA A 337 -18.81 -14.43 5.61
N LEU A 338 -19.00 -15.06 4.45
CA LEU A 338 -20.28 -15.10 3.74
C LEU A 338 -21.16 -16.27 4.18
N ARG A 339 -20.64 -17.21 4.99
CA ARG A 339 -21.32 -18.44 5.41
C ARG A 339 -21.12 -18.70 6.90
N LEU A 340 -21.43 -17.69 7.70
CA LEU A 340 -21.28 -17.77 9.15
C LEU A 340 -22.53 -18.40 9.76
N GLY A 341 -22.34 -19.52 10.48
CA GLY A 341 -23.36 -20.10 11.35
C GLY A 341 -23.36 -19.49 12.74
N LEU A 342 -23.17 -18.15 12.85
CA LEU A 342 -23.24 -17.43 14.12
C LEU A 342 -24.68 -17.03 14.39
N HIS A 343 -25.09 -17.15 15.64
CA HIS A 343 -26.42 -16.75 16.13
C HIS A 343 -26.32 -15.61 17.14
N ASP A 344 -25.09 -15.10 17.37
CA ASP A 344 -24.82 -14.01 18.30
C ASP A 344 -25.21 -12.65 17.68
N SER A 345 -25.61 -11.73 18.55
CA SER A 345 -25.96 -10.36 18.21
C SER A 345 -24.82 -9.43 18.58
N PHE A 346 -24.22 -8.75 17.60
CA PHE A 346 -23.06 -7.90 17.79
C PHE A 346 -23.47 -6.42 17.88
N ASP A 347 -22.84 -5.69 18.80
CA ASP A 347 -23.00 -4.23 18.94
C ASP A 347 -22.35 -3.48 17.77
N LEU A 348 -21.26 -4.05 17.22
CA LEU A 348 -20.53 -3.49 16.08
C LEU A 348 -20.04 -4.62 15.17
N VAL A 349 -20.40 -4.54 13.90
CA VAL A 349 -19.79 -5.38 12.85
C VAL A 349 -18.88 -4.50 11.98
N VAL A 350 -17.60 -4.86 11.91
CA VAL A 350 -16.57 -4.17 11.10
C VAL A 350 -16.31 -4.96 9.84
N ILE A 351 -16.48 -4.31 8.69
CA ILE A 351 -16.27 -4.88 7.37
C ILE A 351 -15.14 -4.10 6.66
N ASP A 352 -14.00 -4.75 6.44
CA ASP A 352 -12.90 -4.28 5.58
C ASP A 352 -12.69 -5.31 4.47
N PRO A 353 -13.60 -5.37 3.50
CA PRO A 353 -13.67 -6.48 2.56
C PRO A 353 -12.55 -6.39 1.51
N PRO A 354 -12.27 -7.48 0.80
CA PRO A 354 -11.45 -7.42 -0.40
C PRO A 354 -11.99 -6.37 -1.37
N CYS A 355 -11.09 -5.56 -1.93
CA CYS A 355 -11.40 -4.48 -2.85
C CYS A 355 -10.30 -4.32 -3.90
N THR A 356 -10.54 -3.48 -4.92
CA THR A 356 -9.56 -3.21 -5.98
C THR A 356 -8.31 -2.47 -5.49
N GLY A 357 -8.37 -1.79 -4.32
CA GLY A 357 -7.22 -1.14 -3.72
C GLY A 357 -6.68 0.06 -4.49
N THR A 358 -7.52 0.77 -5.23
CA THR A 358 -7.11 1.93 -6.03
C THR A 358 -6.56 3.09 -5.19
N GLY A 359 -6.84 3.12 -3.91
CA GLY A 359 -6.32 4.10 -2.96
C GLY A 359 -4.92 3.80 -2.41
N VAL A 360 -4.30 2.67 -2.79
CA VAL A 360 -3.01 2.21 -2.22
C VAL A 360 -1.96 1.84 -3.27
N PHE A 361 -2.08 2.33 -4.47
CA PHE A 361 -1.16 2.06 -5.58
C PHE A 361 0.29 2.47 -5.32
N ASP A 362 0.51 3.49 -4.50
CA ASP A 362 1.85 3.92 -4.09
C ASP A 362 2.63 2.87 -3.29
N ARG A 363 1.92 1.94 -2.64
CA ARG A 363 2.51 0.83 -1.87
C ARG A 363 2.42 -0.51 -2.56
N ASN A 364 1.49 -0.67 -3.49
CA ASN A 364 1.21 -1.90 -4.23
C ASN A 364 1.02 -1.59 -5.72
N PRO A 365 2.07 -1.12 -6.42
CA PRO A 365 1.93 -0.64 -7.80
C PRO A 365 1.48 -1.72 -8.79
N ARG A 366 1.72 -3.00 -8.52
CA ARG A 366 1.24 -4.10 -9.35
C ARG A 366 -0.27 -4.09 -9.52
N MET A 367 -1.01 -3.64 -8.51
CA MET A 367 -2.48 -3.62 -8.56
C MET A 367 -3.00 -2.76 -9.71
N LYS A 368 -2.30 -1.70 -10.11
CA LYS A 368 -2.69 -0.86 -11.27
C LYS A 368 -2.90 -1.68 -12.54
N TRP A 369 -2.00 -2.65 -12.78
CA TRP A 369 -1.92 -3.39 -14.03
C TRP A 369 -2.84 -4.61 -14.09
N HIS A 370 -3.42 -4.98 -12.95
CA HIS A 370 -4.45 -6.02 -12.84
C HIS A 370 -5.86 -5.44 -12.69
N LEU A 371 -5.98 -4.13 -12.59
CA LEU A 371 -7.24 -3.43 -12.44
C LEU A 371 -7.98 -3.36 -13.78
N SER A 372 -9.27 -3.69 -13.76
CA SER A 372 -10.19 -3.53 -14.87
C SER A 372 -11.59 -3.18 -14.37
N PRO A 373 -12.47 -2.61 -15.22
CA PRO A 373 -13.87 -2.37 -14.86
C PRO A 373 -14.58 -3.63 -14.38
N GLU A 374 -14.28 -4.79 -14.97
CA GLU A 374 -14.86 -6.08 -14.58
C GLU A 374 -14.39 -6.49 -13.18
N SER A 375 -13.15 -6.18 -12.79
CA SER A 375 -12.68 -6.44 -11.43
C SER A 375 -13.38 -5.56 -10.41
N VAL A 376 -13.64 -4.29 -10.72
CA VAL A 376 -14.43 -3.37 -9.89
C VAL A 376 -15.83 -3.95 -9.67
N ASN A 377 -16.50 -4.38 -10.73
CA ASN A 377 -17.85 -4.97 -10.63
C ASN A 377 -17.86 -6.26 -9.79
N ARG A 378 -16.89 -7.16 -9.98
CA ARG A 378 -16.77 -8.38 -9.15
C ARG A 378 -16.63 -8.08 -7.67
N TYR A 379 -15.78 -7.13 -7.31
CA TYR A 379 -15.61 -6.76 -5.91
C TYR A 379 -16.84 -6.07 -5.34
N SER A 380 -17.53 -5.22 -6.10
CA SER A 380 -18.76 -4.58 -5.63
C SER A 380 -19.88 -5.59 -5.32
N ILE A 381 -20.00 -6.67 -6.12
CA ILE A 381 -20.94 -7.77 -5.86
C ILE A 381 -20.53 -8.51 -4.56
N LEU A 382 -19.27 -8.86 -4.42
CA LEU A 382 -18.76 -9.52 -3.23
C LEU A 382 -18.99 -8.68 -1.96
N GLN A 383 -18.76 -7.38 -2.05
CA GLN A 383 -18.93 -6.44 -0.93
C GLN A 383 -20.39 -6.31 -0.50
N ARG A 384 -21.33 -6.36 -1.42
CA ARG A 384 -22.75 -6.44 -1.07
C ARG A 384 -23.09 -7.69 -0.27
N HIS A 385 -22.57 -8.85 -0.66
CA HIS A 385 -22.77 -10.09 0.12
C HIS A 385 -22.18 -10.00 1.53
N PHE A 386 -21.04 -9.30 1.72
CA PHE A 386 -20.52 -9.05 3.07
C PHE A 386 -21.47 -8.21 3.91
N LEU A 387 -22.10 -7.18 3.32
CA LEU A 387 -23.08 -6.36 4.03
C LEU A 387 -24.36 -7.15 4.37
N GLU A 388 -24.86 -7.97 3.46
CA GLU A 388 -26.00 -8.88 3.72
C GLU A 388 -25.68 -9.85 4.90
N SER A 389 -24.48 -10.45 4.89
CA SER A 389 -24.04 -11.30 6.01
C SER A 389 -23.95 -10.51 7.32
N ALA A 390 -23.46 -9.27 7.29
CA ALA A 390 -23.35 -8.45 8.48
C ALA A 390 -24.70 -8.03 9.04
N ALA A 391 -25.67 -7.70 8.19
CA ALA A 391 -27.00 -7.25 8.62
C ALA A 391 -27.72 -8.28 9.50
N SER A 392 -27.53 -9.58 9.23
CA SER A 392 -28.12 -10.66 10.02
C SER A 392 -27.46 -10.86 11.39
N LEU A 393 -26.27 -10.28 11.60
CA LEU A 393 -25.45 -10.46 12.81
C LEU A 393 -25.45 -9.21 13.71
N VAL A 394 -25.93 -8.07 13.22
CA VAL A 394 -26.03 -6.84 14.00
C VAL A 394 -27.26 -6.88 14.91
N GLY A 395 -27.05 -6.61 16.20
CA GLY A 395 -28.10 -6.53 17.18
C GLY A 395 -29.04 -5.32 17.01
N GLU A 396 -30.08 -5.29 17.83
CA GLU A 396 -30.90 -4.10 18.00
C GLU A 396 -30.02 -2.94 18.47
N GLU A 397 -30.21 -1.74 17.88
CA GLU A 397 -29.32 -0.59 18.11
C GLU A 397 -27.82 -0.81 17.77
N GLY A 398 -27.48 -1.95 17.18
CA GLY A 398 -26.13 -2.25 16.72
C GLY A 398 -25.77 -1.50 15.43
N ARG A 399 -24.51 -1.50 15.06
CA ARG A 399 -24.02 -0.75 13.90
C ARG A 399 -23.04 -1.53 13.03
N ILE A 400 -23.03 -1.20 11.76
CA ILE A 400 -22.07 -1.70 10.77
C ILE A 400 -21.09 -0.59 10.43
N LEU A 401 -19.80 -0.89 10.50
CA LEU A 401 -18.73 -0.09 9.93
C LEU A 401 -18.25 -0.75 8.64
N TYR A 402 -18.49 -0.09 7.52
CA TYR A 402 -17.97 -0.49 6.22
C TYR A 402 -16.81 0.41 5.83
N SER A 403 -15.68 -0.19 5.39
CA SER A 403 -14.53 0.59 4.93
C SER A 403 -13.76 -0.13 3.83
N THR A 404 -13.26 0.62 2.85
CA THR A 404 -12.42 0.10 1.76
C THR A 404 -11.22 0.99 1.50
N CYS A 405 -10.14 0.42 0.99
CA CYS A 405 -9.00 1.19 0.48
C CYS A 405 -9.10 1.42 -1.04
N THR A 406 -10.31 1.56 -1.58
CA THR A 406 -10.57 1.89 -2.98
C THR A 406 -11.30 3.22 -3.14
N LEU A 407 -11.18 3.81 -4.34
CA LEU A 407 -11.78 5.10 -4.69
C LEU A 407 -12.92 4.97 -5.71
N THR A 408 -13.26 3.76 -6.16
CA THR A 408 -14.35 3.52 -7.09
C THR A 408 -15.70 3.76 -6.41
N VAL A 409 -16.64 4.36 -7.11
CA VAL A 409 -18.00 4.61 -6.61
C VAL A 409 -18.78 3.30 -6.51
N GLU A 410 -18.52 2.38 -7.43
CA GLU A 410 -19.15 1.07 -7.51
C GLU A 410 -18.90 0.19 -6.29
N GLU A 411 -17.68 0.25 -5.75
CA GLU A 411 -17.28 -0.53 -4.55
C GLU A 411 -17.64 0.18 -3.23
N ASN A 412 -18.07 1.42 -3.30
CA ASN A 412 -18.32 2.30 -2.16
C ASN A 412 -19.78 2.73 -2.10
N GLU A 413 -20.12 3.87 -2.67
CA GLU A 413 -21.45 4.46 -2.55
C GLU A 413 -22.55 3.58 -3.16
N HIS A 414 -22.29 2.93 -4.29
CA HIS A 414 -23.30 2.05 -4.89
C HIS A 414 -23.56 0.80 -4.03
N VAL A 415 -22.51 0.29 -3.33
CA VAL A 415 -22.68 -0.82 -2.38
C VAL A 415 -23.56 -0.37 -1.21
N ILE A 416 -23.25 0.78 -0.59
CA ILE A 416 -24.03 1.31 0.53
C ILE A 416 -25.45 1.66 0.11
N SER A 417 -25.64 2.36 -1.01
CA SER A 417 -26.98 2.73 -1.51
C SER A 417 -27.83 1.52 -1.82
N SER A 418 -27.22 0.45 -2.39
CA SER A 418 -27.93 -0.80 -2.65
C SER A 418 -28.37 -1.48 -1.35
N PHE A 419 -27.46 -1.53 -0.37
CA PHE A 419 -27.74 -2.11 0.95
C PHE A 419 -28.88 -1.38 1.66
N LEU A 420 -28.83 -0.05 1.75
CA LEU A 420 -29.89 0.74 2.42
C LEU A 420 -31.25 0.62 1.77
N LYS A 421 -31.30 0.35 0.45
CA LYS A 421 -32.57 0.06 -0.24
C LYS A 421 -33.16 -1.29 0.13
N SER A 422 -32.31 -2.30 0.36
CA SER A 422 -32.74 -3.65 0.75
C SER A 422 -33.03 -3.76 2.24
N HIS A 423 -32.42 -2.90 3.05
CA HIS A 423 -32.46 -2.90 4.52
C HIS A 423 -32.90 -1.54 5.06
N PRO A 424 -34.20 -1.20 4.97
CA PRO A 424 -34.73 0.09 5.43
C PRO A 424 -34.61 0.30 6.94
N GLU A 425 -34.31 -0.75 7.72
CA GLU A 425 -34.00 -0.71 9.14
C GLU A 425 -32.58 -0.16 9.43
N PHE A 426 -31.78 0.16 8.41
CA PHE A 426 -30.47 0.81 8.58
C PHE A 426 -30.47 2.20 7.98
N GLU A 427 -29.77 3.11 8.61
CA GLU A 427 -29.49 4.45 8.09
C GLU A 427 -28.03 4.83 8.26
N THR A 428 -27.50 5.69 7.38
CA THR A 428 -26.14 6.24 7.57
C THR A 428 -26.12 7.25 8.71
N ARG A 429 -24.98 7.33 9.39
CA ARG A 429 -24.73 8.32 10.45
C ARG A 429 -23.52 9.16 10.11
N PRO A 430 -23.57 10.48 10.33
CA PRO A 430 -22.41 11.35 10.12
C PRO A 430 -21.19 10.88 10.91
N ILE A 431 -20.02 10.88 10.26
CA ILE A 431 -18.77 10.43 10.84
C ILE A 431 -17.63 11.38 10.47
N LEU A 432 -16.67 11.57 11.37
CA LEU A 432 -15.36 12.17 11.09
C LEU A 432 -15.44 13.47 10.28
N GLU A 433 -16.38 14.37 10.54
CA GLU A 433 -16.64 15.58 9.76
C GLU A 433 -15.41 16.47 9.54
N GLN A 434 -14.45 16.40 10.47
CA GLN A 434 -13.18 17.12 10.40
C GLN A 434 -12.13 16.47 9.49
N TYR A 435 -12.43 15.30 8.90
CA TYR A 435 -11.51 14.56 8.03
C TYR A 435 -12.14 14.24 6.67
N GLY A 436 -11.33 14.34 5.63
CA GLY A 436 -11.72 13.95 4.29
C GLY A 436 -12.84 14.80 3.67
N SER A 437 -13.47 14.24 2.67
CA SER A 437 -14.60 14.82 1.95
C SER A 437 -15.86 14.00 2.20
N PRO A 438 -17.06 14.56 2.07
CA PRO A 438 -18.30 13.80 2.06
C PRO A 438 -18.29 12.68 1.00
N GLY A 439 -19.07 11.63 1.21
CA GLY A 439 -19.33 10.64 0.18
C GLY A 439 -20.03 11.24 -1.03
N LEU A 440 -19.90 10.57 -2.17
CA LEU A 440 -20.54 10.96 -3.43
C LEU A 440 -21.96 10.38 -3.52
N VAL A 441 -22.68 10.73 -4.60
CA VAL A 441 -23.98 10.13 -4.96
C VAL A 441 -25.00 10.21 -3.82
N GLY A 442 -25.04 11.36 -3.12
CA GLY A 442 -26.03 11.63 -2.07
C GLY A 442 -25.69 11.03 -0.67
N LEU A 443 -24.57 10.33 -0.51
CA LEU A 443 -24.16 9.75 0.77
C LEU A 443 -23.23 10.70 1.57
N ALA A 444 -23.72 11.90 1.90
CA ALA A 444 -22.95 12.94 2.57
C ALA A 444 -22.42 12.54 3.97
N ASP A 445 -23.08 11.61 4.66
CA ASP A 445 -22.66 11.10 5.97
C ASP A 445 -21.41 10.22 5.90
N CYS A 446 -21.17 9.60 4.76
CA CYS A 446 -19.96 8.83 4.50
C CYS A 446 -18.75 9.74 4.32
N ARG A 447 -17.53 9.18 4.40
CA ARG A 447 -16.29 9.94 4.20
C ARG A 447 -15.40 9.29 3.15
N ARG A 448 -14.80 10.14 2.32
CA ARG A 448 -13.74 9.82 1.39
C ARG A 448 -12.45 10.52 1.79
N LEU A 449 -11.37 9.76 1.82
CA LEU A 449 -10.03 10.27 2.03
C LEU A 449 -9.23 10.11 0.73
N TYR A 450 -8.50 11.14 0.34
CA TYR A 450 -7.74 11.16 -0.91
C TYR A 450 -6.25 11.40 -0.65
N PRO A 451 -5.33 10.63 -1.27
CA PRO A 451 -3.89 10.78 -1.05
C PRO A 451 -3.35 12.21 -1.23
N HIS A 452 -3.82 12.93 -2.23
CA HIS A 452 -3.37 14.28 -2.59
C HIS A 452 -3.91 15.37 -1.66
N ARG A 453 -5.08 15.16 -1.03
CA ARG A 453 -5.73 16.10 -0.11
C ARG A 453 -5.39 15.79 1.34
N ASP A 454 -5.57 14.54 1.74
CA ASP A 454 -5.54 14.11 3.15
C ASP A 454 -4.21 13.48 3.56
N ARG A 455 -3.30 13.27 2.60
CA ARG A 455 -1.99 12.62 2.81
C ARG A 455 -2.08 11.19 3.37
N THR A 456 -3.23 10.55 3.25
CA THR A 456 -3.52 9.17 3.70
C THR A 456 -3.65 8.21 2.52
N ALA A 457 -3.97 6.94 2.78
CA ALA A 457 -4.54 6.07 1.75
C ALA A 457 -5.81 6.70 1.16
N GLY A 458 -6.05 6.45 -0.13
CA GLY A 458 -7.38 6.63 -0.65
C GLY A 458 -8.32 5.65 0.07
N TYR A 459 -9.38 6.18 0.68
CA TYR A 459 -10.22 5.40 1.56
C TYR A 459 -11.67 5.85 1.48
N PHE A 460 -12.59 4.90 1.70
CA PHE A 460 -14.00 5.18 1.92
C PHE A 460 -14.42 4.60 3.26
N ILE A 461 -15.32 5.30 3.97
CA ILE A 461 -15.82 4.92 5.29
C ILE A 461 -17.31 5.23 5.36
N ALA A 462 -18.10 4.24 5.75
CA ALA A 462 -19.53 4.40 6.05
C ALA A 462 -19.84 3.74 7.39
N ARG A 463 -20.62 4.41 8.23
CA ARG A 463 -21.22 3.84 9.43
C ARG A 463 -22.74 3.80 9.25
N MET A 464 -23.31 2.63 9.38
CA MET A 464 -24.74 2.41 9.31
C MET A 464 -25.24 1.94 10.68
N GLN A 465 -26.29 2.58 11.17
CA GLN A 465 -26.93 2.27 12.43
C GLN A 465 -28.22 1.53 12.15
N ARG A 466 -28.48 0.42 12.87
CA ARG A 466 -29.78 -0.20 12.87
C ARG A 466 -30.75 0.67 13.68
N THR A 467 -31.87 0.99 13.08
CA THR A 467 -32.98 1.73 13.71
C THR A 467 -34.13 0.78 13.96
N ASN A 468 -34.85 0.97 15.03
CA ASN A 468 -36.02 0.16 15.40
C ASN A 468 -37.20 0.41 14.44
#